data_e44a6ebfbe954fa56b2e87e02d88e025
#
_entry.id   e44a6ebfbe954fa56b2e87e02d88e025
#
_cell.length_a   1.000
_cell.length_b   1.000
_cell.length_c   1.000
_cell.angle_alpha   90.00
_cell.angle_beta   90.00
_cell.angle_gamma   90.00
#
_symmetry.space_group_name_H-M   'P 1'
#
loop_
_entity.id
_entity.type
_entity.pdbx_description
1 polymer ?
#
loop_
_entity_poly.entity_id
_entity_poly.type
_entity_poly.pdbx_seq_one_letter_code
_entity_poly.pdbx_strand_id
1 'polypeptide(L)'
;MDANRRPYPIEGTWERYSFRVGNILFLLMSDINEASQKIGRGDLGGNPGGVVTGETFAWWKQMVESHPEDIIISAHHYMVKDTTVASGEWEGIFKDDEGNWINGYHGYKPLGTPKGASYLYFVDGKPDAQAFETYLSEHPGAVDLWFGGHTHTNPDDTCGGKSHIETKWGVHFINVASISKYHGSLNISQSRHLTFKPGSNEVRVRCYQHRDDYAPQGWYDKAERTLTLPRPFEWKSP
;
A
#
# COMPACT_ATOMS: atom_id res chain seq x y z
N MET A 1 3.29 -20.94 -10.11
CA MET A 1 4.47 -21.20 -9.23
C MET A 1 4.10 -22.37 -8.35
N ASP A 2 4.94 -23.38 -8.27
CA ASP A 2 4.67 -24.56 -7.45
C ASP A 2 4.57 -24.18 -5.97
N ALA A 3 3.43 -24.41 -5.34
CA ALA A 3 3.17 -24.09 -3.95
C ALA A 3 4.19 -24.75 -2.99
N ASN A 4 4.70 -25.92 -3.35
CA ASN A 4 5.70 -26.66 -2.59
C ASN A 4 7.09 -26.02 -2.57
N ARG A 5 7.33 -24.99 -3.40
CA ARG A 5 8.58 -24.24 -3.44
C ARG A 5 8.56 -22.95 -2.63
N ARG A 6 7.45 -22.64 -1.99
CA ARG A 6 7.34 -21.45 -1.16
C ARG A 6 7.99 -21.69 0.20
N PRO A 7 8.86 -20.80 0.68
CA PRO A 7 9.51 -20.94 1.98
C PRO A 7 8.51 -20.84 3.15
N TYR A 8 7.35 -20.22 2.91
CA TYR A 8 6.30 -20.02 3.90
C TYR A 8 4.96 -20.47 3.33
N PRO A 9 4.14 -21.21 4.10
CA PRO A 9 2.78 -21.56 3.71
C PRO A 9 1.95 -20.29 3.47
N ILE A 10 1.14 -20.31 2.41
CA ILE A 10 0.24 -19.22 2.06
C ILE A 10 -1.19 -19.70 2.22
N GLU A 11 -1.99 -18.94 2.95
CA GLU A 11 -3.42 -19.18 3.17
C GLU A 11 -4.26 -18.12 2.48
N GLY A 12 -5.26 -18.52 1.73
CA GLY A 12 -6.17 -17.62 1.04
C GLY A 12 -6.25 -17.82 -0.47
N THR A 13 -6.62 -16.77 -1.17
CA THR A 13 -6.82 -16.73 -2.62
C THR A 13 -5.82 -15.82 -3.30
N TRP A 14 -5.86 -15.68 -4.62
CA TRP A 14 -5.04 -14.71 -5.34
C TRP A 14 -5.49 -13.25 -5.09
N GLU A 15 -6.73 -13.03 -4.66
CA GLU A 15 -7.24 -11.70 -4.32
C GLU A 15 -6.79 -11.22 -2.94
N ARG A 16 -6.66 -12.15 -2.02
CA ARG A 16 -6.27 -11.89 -0.64
C ARG A 16 -5.64 -13.14 -0.02
N TYR A 17 -4.52 -12.97 0.61
CA TYR A 17 -3.83 -14.09 1.26
C TYR A 17 -2.96 -13.61 2.41
N SER A 18 -2.62 -14.55 3.26
CA SER A 18 -1.72 -14.34 4.38
C SER A 18 -0.59 -15.37 4.41
N PHE A 19 0.49 -14.99 5.06
CA PHE A 19 1.57 -15.90 5.45
C PHE A 19 2.26 -15.33 6.69
N ARG A 20 3.08 -16.17 7.35
CA ARG A 20 3.80 -15.81 8.58
C ARG A 20 5.29 -15.95 8.45
N VAL A 21 6.01 -15.07 9.15
CA VAL A 21 7.45 -15.14 9.38
C VAL A 21 7.69 -14.84 10.87
N GLY A 22 7.98 -15.85 11.64
CA GLY A 22 8.02 -15.70 13.10
C GLY A 22 6.68 -15.25 13.66
N ASN A 23 6.66 -14.16 14.44
CA ASN A 23 5.44 -13.52 14.93
C ASN A 23 4.94 -12.39 14.01
N ILE A 24 5.40 -12.31 12.76
CA ILE A 24 4.89 -11.37 11.78
C ILE A 24 3.83 -12.04 10.94
N LEU A 25 2.63 -11.47 10.90
CA LEU A 25 1.54 -11.85 10.01
C LEU A 25 1.48 -10.86 8.84
N PHE A 26 1.66 -11.37 7.63
CA PHE A 26 1.50 -10.61 6.40
C PHE A 26 0.10 -10.79 5.85
N LEU A 27 -0.59 -9.69 5.59
CA LEU A 27 -1.91 -9.62 4.95
C LEU A 27 -1.77 -8.91 3.62
N LEU A 28 -1.90 -9.66 2.52
CA LEU A 28 -1.76 -9.11 1.19
C LEU A 28 -3.10 -9.06 0.48
N MET A 29 -3.41 -7.92 -0.08
CA MET A 29 -4.63 -7.65 -0.83
C MET A 29 -4.25 -7.24 -2.25
N SER A 30 -4.86 -7.89 -3.24
CA SER A 30 -4.67 -7.57 -4.65
C SER A 30 -5.48 -6.34 -5.04
N ASP A 31 -4.94 -5.57 -5.99
CA ASP A 31 -5.66 -4.50 -6.68
C ASP A 31 -6.44 -5.00 -7.92
N ILE A 32 -6.39 -6.30 -8.18
CA ILE A 32 -7.13 -6.97 -9.25
C ILE A 32 -8.06 -7.98 -8.59
N ASN A 33 -9.37 -7.80 -8.76
CA ASN A 33 -10.40 -8.60 -8.14
C ASN A 33 -11.40 -9.10 -9.19
N GLU A 34 -12.08 -10.21 -8.93
CA GLU A 34 -13.20 -10.67 -9.74
C GLU A 34 -14.49 -9.98 -9.30
N ALA A 35 -14.77 -8.81 -9.86
CA ALA A 35 -16.02 -8.12 -9.63
C ALA A 35 -17.18 -8.86 -10.31
N SER A 36 -18.37 -8.77 -9.71
CA SER A 36 -19.61 -9.30 -10.29
C SER A 36 -19.98 -8.65 -11.63
N GLN A 37 -19.47 -7.45 -11.89
CA GLN A 37 -19.58 -6.75 -13.16
C GLN A 37 -18.17 -6.47 -13.69
N LYS A 38 -17.97 -6.72 -14.99
CA LYS A 38 -16.73 -6.33 -15.66
C LYS A 38 -16.70 -4.81 -15.80
N ILE A 39 -16.03 -4.17 -14.87
CA ILE A 39 -15.76 -2.74 -14.88
C ILE A 39 -14.26 -2.60 -15.13
N GLY A 40 -13.85 -2.01 -16.24
CA GLY A 40 -12.45 -1.97 -16.56
C GLY A 40 -12.06 -0.86 -17.53
N ARG A 41 -10.82 -0.87 -17.93
CA ARG A 41 -10.30 0.06 -18.94
C ARG A 41 -10.71 -0.38 -20.32
N GLY A 42 -11.50 0.46 -21.01
CA GLY A 42 -11.92 0.27 -22.39
C GLY A 42 -12.78 -0.97 -22.60
N ASP A 43 -12.81 -1.43 -23.86
CA ASP A 43 -13.71 -2.50 -24.32
C ASP A 43 -13.35 -3.89 -23.80
N LEU A 44 -12.16 -4.07 -23.29
CA LEU A 44 -11.69 -5.36 -22.78
C LEU A 44 -12.29 -5.72 -21.41
N GLY A 45 -12.87 -4.75 -20.72
CA GLY A 45 -13.35 -4.94 -19.35
C GLY A 45 -12.19 -5.23 -18.39
N GLY A 46 -12.49 -5.78 -17.24
CA GLY A 46 -11.55 -6.07 -16.18
C GLY A 46 -11.80 -5.21 -14.95
N ASN A 47 -11.07 -5.47 -13.89
CA ASN A 47 -11.22 -4.71 -12.67
C ASN A 47 -10.38 -3.43 -12.72
N PRO A 48 -10.89 -2.32 -12.21
CA PRO A 48 -10.10 -1.12 -12.05
C PRO A 48 -8.96 -1.38 -11.07
N GLY A 49 -7.78 -0.82 -11.37
CA GLY A 49 -6.66 -0.84 -10.42
C GLY A 49 -6.98 -0.01 -9.17
N GLY A 50 -6.40 -0.39 -8.05
CA GLY A 50 -6.54 0.35 -6.79
C GLY A 50 -7.74 -0.02 -5.95
N VAL A 51 -8.49 -1.02 -6.32
CA VAL A 51 -9.73 -1.40 -5.67
C VAL A 51 -9.60 -2.70 -4.87
N VAL A 52 -10.43 -2.78 -3.83
CA VAL A 52 -10.71 -4.01 -3.09
C VAL A 52 -12.21 -4.25 -3.09
N THR A 53 -12.62 -5.50 -2.81
CA THR A 53 -14.03 -5.83 -2.58
C THR A 53 -14.38 -5.69 -1.10
N GLY A 54 -15.68 -5.53 -0.80
CA GLY A 54 -16.17 -5.58 0.58
C GLY A 54 -15.84 -6.91 1.27
N GLU A 55 -15.79 -8.01 0.51
CA GLU A 55 -15.36 -9.31 1.01
C GLU A 55 -13.88 -9.34 1.41
N THR A 56 -13.01 -8.70 0.63
CA THR A 56 -11.58 -8.58 0.98
C THR A 56 -11.40 -7.74 2.25
N PHE A 57 -12.18 -6.65 2.40
CA PHE A 57 -12.15 -5.86 3.63
C PHE A 57 -12.64 -6.65 4.84
N ALA A 58 -13.73 -7.41 4.71
CA ALA A 58 -14.24 -8.24 5.79
C ALA A 58 -13.22 -9.30 6.23
N TRP A 59 -12.57 -9.96 5.27
CA TRP A 59 -11.48 -10.90 5.54
C TRP A 59 -10.30 -10.21 6.26
N TRP A 60 -9.85 -9.07 5.75
CA TRP A 60 -8.74 -8.32 6.35
C TRP A 60 -9.06 -7.92 7.79
N LYS A 61 -10.26 -7.38 8.03
CA LYS A 61 -10.73 -7.02 9.37
C LYS A 61 -10.74 -8.22 10.30
N GLN A 62 -11.29 -9.36 9.88
CA GLN A 62 -11.30 -10.59 10.65
C GLN A 62 -9.88 -11.05 10.99
N MET A 63 -8.95 -11.00 10.04
CA MET A 63 -7.56 -11.38 10.27
C MET A 63 -6.89 -10.47 11.30
N VAL A 64 -7.10 -9.17 11.22
CA VAL A 64 -6.57 -8.19 12.19
C VAL A 64 -7.14 -8.46 13.59
N GLU A 65 -8.44 -8.62 13.72
CA GLU A 65 -9.13 -8.83 15.00
C GLU A 65 -8.78 -10.16 15.66
N SER A 66 -8.50 -11.20 14.88
CA SER A 66 -8.16 -12.54 15.41
C SER A 66 -6.68 -12.74 15.75
N HIS A 67 -5.82 -11.76 15.46
CA HIS A 67 -4.38 -11.87 15.67
C HIS A 67 -3.76 -10.67 16.43
N PRO A 68 -4.34 -10.28 17.59
CA PRO A 68 -3.92 -9.05 18.30
C PRO A 68 -2.50 -9.11 18.86
N GLU A 69 -1.91 -10.32 18.98
CA GLU A 69 -0.57 -10.52 19.53
C GLU A 69 0.53 -10.57 18.45
N ASP A 70 0.16 -10.58 17.18
CA ASP A 70 1.13 -10.59 16.09
C ASP A 70 1.58 -9.19 15.71
N ILE A 71 2.75 -9.08 15.09
CA ILE A 71 3.11 -7.91 14.29
C ILE A 71 2.37 -8.04 12.97
N ILE A 72 1.45 -7.13 12.70
CA ILE A 72 0.61 -7.19 11.50
C ILE A 72 1.15 -6.24 10.43
N ILE A 73 1.46 -6.80 9.27
CA ILE A 73 1.87 -6.08 8.07
C ILE A 73 0.80 -6.23 7.01
N SER A 74 0.12 -5.15 6.67
CA SER A 74 -0.82 -5.09 5.54
C SER A 74 -0.14 -4.54 4.29
N ALA A 75 -0.46 -5.08 3.14
CA ALA A 75 0.06 -4.60 1.87
C ALA A 75 -1.04 -4.57 0.79
N HIS A 76 -1.05 -3.47 0.04
CA HIS A 76 -1.91 -3.27 -1.13
C HIS A 76 -1.16 -2.40 -2.13
N HIS A 77 -1.52 -2.44 -3.42
CA HIS A 77 -0.89 -1.58 -4.43
C HIS A 77 -1.05 -0.09 -4.11
N TYR A 78 -2.22 0.33 -3.65
CA TYR A 78 -2.51 1.70 -3.24
C TYR A 78 -2.33 1.90 -1.73
N MET A 79 -1.95 3.11 -1.35
CA MET A 79 -1.97 3.55 0.05
C MET A 79 -3.40 3.79 0.54
N VAL A 80 -3.59 3.78 1.84
CA VAL A 80 -4.78 4.33 2.48
C VAL A 80 -4.78 5.85 2.32
N LYS A 81 -5.95 6.44 2.16
CA LYS A 81 -6.12 7.88 1.88
C LYS A 81 -5.40 8.76 2.89
N ASP A 82 -4.71 9.77 2.39
CA ASP A 82 -4.04 10.82 3.19
C ASP A 82 -3.06 10.30 4.25
N THR A 83 -2.40 9.17 3.98
CA THR A 83 -1.44 8.57 4.92
C THR A 83 0.02 8.83 4.57
N THR A 84 0.37 8.94 3.29
CA THR A 84 1.74 9.22 2.84
C THR A 84 1.76 10.25 1.72
N VAL A 85 2.94 10.56 1.20
CA VAL A 85 3.09 11.36 -0.01
C VAL A 85 2.17 10.82 -1.11
N ALA A 86 1.50 11.73 -1.80
CA ALA A 86 0.70 11.44 -2.99
C ALA A 86 -0.45 10.42 -2.78
N SER A 87 -0.92 10.20 -1.57
CA SER A 87 -2.05 9.30 -1.30
C SER A 87 -3.41 10.02 -1.15
N GLY A 88 -3.53 11.22 -1.69
CA GLY A 88 -4.74 12.05 -1.64
C GLY A 88 -5.52 12.07 -2.96
N GLU A 89 -6.38 13.06 -3.10
CA GLU A 89 -7.26 13.23 -4.27
C GLU A 89 -6.60 13.98 -5.44
N TRP A 90 -5.36 14.36 -5.33
CA TRP A 90 -4.67 15.22 -6.27
C TRP A 90 -4.02 14.47 -7.45
N GLU A 91 -3.78 13.17 -7.36
CA GLU A 91 -3.20 12.41 -8.46
C GLU A 91 -4.16 12.36 -9.66
N GLY A 92 -3.63 12.66 -10.84
CA GLY A 92 -4.44 12.80 -12.05
C GLY A 92 -5.36 14.01 -12.04
N ILE A 93 -5.28 14.87 -11.04
CA ILE A 93 -5.99 16.15 -10.99
C ILE A 93 -5.05 17.25 -11.51
N PHE A 94 -5.53 17.99 -12.48
CA PHE A 94 -4.85 19.19 -13.00
C PHE A 94 -5.86 20.29 -13.30
N LYS A 95 -5.37 21.50 -13.51
CA LYS A 95 -6.21 22.60 -13.99
C LYS A 95 -6.17 22.65 -15.51
N ASP A 96 -7.34 22.86 -16.12
CA ASP A 96 -7.44 23.24 -17.55
C ASP A 96 -6.99 24.69 -17.78
N ASP A 97 -7.01 25.10 -19.03
CA ASP A 97 -6.63 26.48 -19.43
C ASP A 97 -7.56 27.55 -18.85
N GLU A 98 -8.78 27.19 -18.48
CA GLU A 98 -9.76 28.06 -17.83
C GLU A 98 -9.62 28.05 -16.30
N GLY A 99 -8.70 27.25 -15.74
CA GLY A 99 -8.46 27.16 -14.31
C GLY A 99 -9.38 26.20 -13.53
N ASN A 100 -10.22 25.42 -14.22
CA ASN A 100 -11.07 24.41 -13.60
C ASN A 100 -10.27 23.14 -13.26
N TRP A 101 -10.60 22.50 -12.15
CA TRP A 101 -10.01 21.23 -11.78
C TRP A 101 -10.55 20.08 -12.63
N ILE A 102 -9.67 19.39 -13.34
CA ILE A 102 -9.98 18.24 -14.18
C ILE A 102 -9.29 17.01 -13.65
N ASN A 103 -10.03 15.89 -13.64
CA ASN A 103 -9.47 14.57 -13.45
C ASN A 103 -9.16 13.96 -14.82
N GLY A 104 -7.89 14.01 -15.22
CA GLY A 104 -7.40 13.43 -16.46
C GLY A 104 -6.86 12.02 -16.33
N TYR A 105 -6.77 11.46 -15.13
CA TYR A 105 -6.17 10.16 -14.91
C TYR A 105 -7.03 9.06 -15.52
N HIS A 106 -6.51 8.46 -16.60
CA HIS A 106 -7.09 7.37 -17.38
C HIS A 106 -8.55 7.52 -17.84
N GLY A 107 -9.22 8.66 -17.60
CA GLY A 107 -10.62 8.88 -17.97
C GLY A 107 -11.62 7.88 -17.33
N TYR A 108 -11.15 7.06 -16.42
CA TYR A 108 -11.91 5.96 -15.83
C TYR A 108 -12.29 6.25 -14.38
N LYS A 109 -13.55 6.06 -14.09
CA LYS A 109 -14.11 6.21 -12.74
C LYS A 109 -14.99 5.01 -12.43
N PRO A 110 -14.51 4.04 -11.65
CA PRO A 110 -15.38 3.01 -11.10
C PRO A 110 -16.50 3.64 -10.28
N LEU A 111 -17.63 2.94 -10.23
CA LEU A 111 -18.74 3.35 -9.37
C LEU A 111 -18.24 3.48 -7.91
N GLY A 112 -18.54 4.61 -7.28
CA GLY A 112 -18.09 4.88 -5.91
C GLY A 112 -16.67 5.39 -5.77
N THR A 113 -15.86 5.46 -6.86
CA THR A 113 -14.51 6.01 -6.79
C THR A 113 -14.55 7.53 -6.68
N PRO A 114 -13.86 8.12 -5.70
CA PRO A 114 -13.68 9.57 -5.64
C PRO A 114 -12.92 10.08 -6.85
N LYS A 115 -13.26 11.29 -7.27
CA LYS A 115 -12.61 11.95 -8.41
C LYS A 115 -11.12 12.17 -8.11
N GLY A 116 -10.24 11.65 -8.98
CA GLY A 116 -8.79 11.83 -8.86
C GLY A 116 -8.18 11.09 -7.68
N ALA A 117 -8.75 9.97 -7.28
CA ALA A 117 -8.21 9.17 -6.20
C ALA A 117 -6.89 8.51 -6.57
N SER A 118 -5.89 8.64 -5.71
CA SER A 118 -4.61 7.91 -5.74
C SER A 118 -4.45 7.00 -4.53
N TYR A 119 -5.54 6.67 -3.90
CA TYR A 119 -5.63 5.84 -2.70
C TYR A 119 -6.57 4.65 -2.92
N LEU A 120 -6.49 3.68 -2.01
CA LEU A 120 -7.31 2.49 -2.00
C LEU A 120 -8.81 2.84 -1.86
N TYR A 121 -9.64 2.21 -2.64
CA TYR A 121 -11.09 2.36 -2.63
C TYR A 121 -11.80 1.04 -2.99
N PHE A 122 -13.12 1.00 -2.92
CA PHE A 122 -13.91 -0.23 -3.11
C PHE A 122 -14.59 -0.27 -4.46
N VAL A 123 -14.53 -1.42 -5.14
CA VAL A 123 -15.15 -1.61 -6.46
C VAL A 123 -16.65 -1.80 -6.38
N ASP A 124 -17.13 -2.39 -5.30
CA ASP A 124 -18.56 -2.67 -5.07
C ASP A 124 -19.30 -1.50 -4.37
N GLY A 125 -18.58 -0.39 -4.13
CA GLY A 125 -19.14 0.79 -3.48
C GLY A 125 -19.55 0.60 -2.02
N LYS A 126 -19.27 -0.56 -1.46
CA LYS A 126 -19.54 -0.89 -0.04
C LYS A 126 -18.46 -1.85 0.49
N PRO A 127 -17.88 -1.56 1.65
CA PRO A 127 -18.02 -0.31 2.40
C PRO A 127 -17.61 0.91 1.57
N ASP A 128 -17.79 2.12 2.07
CA ASP A 128 -17.39 3.32 1.35
C ASP A 128 -15.86 3.44 1.21
N ALA A 129 -15.41 4.41 0.41
CA ALA A 129 -13.99 4.59 0.12
C ALA A 129 -13.11 4.87 1.36
N GLN A 130 -13.70 5.16 2.50
CA GLN A 130 -13.00 5.52 3.75
C GLN A 130 -13.08 4.44 4.83
N ALA A 131 -13.54 3.23 4.49
CA ALA A 131 -13.73 2.18 5.50
C ALA A 131 -12.43 1.77 6.21
N PHE A 132 -11.30 1.74 5.50
CA PHE A 132 -10.01 1.47 6.16
C PHE A 132 -9.60 2.58 7.10
N GLU A 133 -9.79 3.86 6.71
CA GLU A 133 -9.49 5.01 7.55
C GLU A 133 -10.35 5.02 8.81
N THR A 134 -11.64 4.77 8.64
CA THR A 134 -12.60 4.68 9.75
C THR A 134 -12.16 3.60 10.72
N TYR A 135 -11.96 2.37 10.24
CA TYR A 135 -11.55 1.25 11.07
C TYR A 135 -10.23 1.52 11.82
N LEU A 136 -9.18 1.98 11.11
CA LEU A 136 -7.88 2.26 11.72
C LEU A 136 -7.91 3.42 12.70
N SER A 137 -8.76 4.41 12.48
CA SER A 137 -8.92 5.53 13.42
C SER A 137 -9.67 5.14 14.69
N GLU A 138 -10.62 4.21 14.58
CA GLU A 138 -11.37 3.66 15.72
C GLU A 138 -10.58 2.60 16.49
N HIS A 139 -9.59 1.96 15.86
CA HIS A 139 -8.76 0.89 16.42
C HIS A 139 -7.27 1.22 16.22
N PRO A 140 -6.74 2.26 16.90
CA PRO A 140 -5.34 2.65 16.75
C PRO A 140 -4.38 1.51 17.10
N GLY A 141 -3.38 1.27 16.25
CA GLY A 141 -2.41 0.19 16.44
C GLY A 141 -2.93 -1.22 16.10
N ALA A 142 -4.11 -1.33 15.48
CA ALA A 142 -4.64 -2.61 15.00
C ALA A 142 -3.75 -3.27 13.93
N VAL A 143 -2.98 -2.47 13.20
CA VAL A 143 -1.96 -2.88 12.24
C VAL A 143 -0.68 -2.13 12.56
N ASP A 144 0.46 -2.79 12.46
CA ASP A 144 1.75 -2.16 12.78
C ASP A 144 2.35 -1.44 11.56
N LEU A 145 2.31 -2.09 10.39
CA LEU A 145 2.88 -1.57 9.15
C LEU A 145 1.88 -1.71 7.99
N TRP A 146 1.79 -0.66 7.17
CA TRP A 146 1.04 -0.68 5.91
C TRP A 146 1.94 -0.32 4.75
N PHE A 147 2.01 -1.20 3.74
CA PHE A 147 2.74 -0.96 2.51
C PHE A 147 1.79 -0.64 1.37
N GLY A 148 2.15 0.37 0.60
CA GLY A 148 1.52 0.68 -0.68
C GLY A 148 2.51 1.39 -1.60
N GLY A 149 2.12 1.57 -2.84
CA GLY A 149 2.92 2.22 -3.87
C GLY A 149 2.04 3.07 -4.76
N HIS A 150 1.96 2.70 -6.06
CA HIS A 150 1.18 3.36 -7.10
C HIS A 150 1.70 4.75 -7.48
N THR A 151 1.99 5.59 -6.53
CA THR A 151 2.48 6.94 -6.75
C THR A 151 3.98 6.91 -7.02
N HIS A 152 4.37 7.14 -8.23
CA HIS A 152 5.75 7.06 -8.71
C HIS A 152 6.54 8.31 -8.30
N THR A 153 6.63 8.53 -7.00
CA THR A 153 7.30 9.68 -6.40
C THR A 153 8.77 9.40 -6.11
N ASN A 154 9.57 10.47 -6.06
CA ASN A 154 10.97 10.38 -5.65
C ASN A 154 11.07 10.16 -4.13
N PRO A 155 12.17 9.58 -3.62
CA PRO A 155 12.28 9.26 -2.19
C PRO A 155 12.24 10.46 -1.25
N ASP A 156 12.46 11.68 -1.77
CA ASP A 156 12.42 12.95 -1.02
C ASP A 156 11.13 13.75 -1.23
N ASP A 157 10.21 13.27 -2.07
CA ASP A 157 8.98 13.99 -2.35
C ASP A 157 8.11 14.11 -1.09
N THR A 158 7.53 15.31 -0.91
CA THR A 158 6.66 15.63 0.23
C THR A 158 5.34 16.24 -0.22
N CYS A 159 4.86 15.85 -1.39
CA CYS A 159 3.58 16.32 -1.91
C CYS A 159 2.45 16.10 -0.92
N GLY A 160 1.62 17.13 -0.71
CA GLY A 160 0.58 17.08 0.30
C GLY A 160 1.09 17.19 1.74
N GLY A 161 2.36 17.61 1.92
CA GLY A 161 2.97 17.81 3.24
C GLY A 161 3.33 16.51 3.98
N LYS A 162 3.37 15.37 3.25
CA LYS A 162 3.71 14.06 3.82
C LYS A 162 4.89 13.45 3.10
N SER A 163 5.68 12.68 3.81
CA SER A 163 6.80 11.90 3.27
C SER A 163 6.36 10.49 2.85
N HIS A 164 7.30 9.68 2.39
CA HIS A 164 7.08 8.28 2.06
C HIS A 164 6.80 7.39 3.29
N ILE A 165 7.20 7.83 4.48
CA ILE A 165 7.00 7.07 5.72
C ILE A 165 6.38 8.00 6.75
N GLU A 166 5.15 7.69 7.11
CA GLU A 166 4.35 8.46 8.05
C GLU A 166 3.73 7.54 9.10
N THR A 167 3.43 8.11 10.27
CA THR A 167 2.71 7.38 11.31
C THR A 167 1.37 8.06 11.57
N LYS A 168 0.29 7.28 11.46
CA LYS A 168 -1.07 7.75 11.69
C LYS A 168 -1.87 6.62 12.33
N TRP A 169 -2.70 6.93 13.31
CA TRP A 169 -3.49 5.93 14.04
C TRP A 169 -2.68 4.77 14.63
N GLY A 170 -1.43 5.02 15.03
CA GLY A 170 -0.53 3.97 15.53
C GLY A 170 0.01 3.02 14.46
N VAL A 171 -0.26 3.26 13.18
CA VAL A 171 0.21 2.49 12.03
C VAL A 171 1.34 3.24 11.33
N HIS A 172 2.42 2.55 10.99
CA HIS A 172 3.46 3.09 10.12
C HIS A 172 3.13 2.80 8.66
N PHE A 173 2.77 3.83 7.92
CA PHE A 173 2.49 3.77 6.48
C PHE A 173 3.79 3.96 5.70
N ILE A 174 4.10 3.03 4.80
CA ILE A 174 5.32 3.03 4.01
C ILE A 174 4.97 3.00 2.52
N ASN A 175 5.14 4.12 1.85
CA ASN A 175 5.01 4.20 0.40
C ASN A 175 6.31 3.67 -0.23
N VAL A 176 6.21 2.59 -0.99
CA VAL A 176 7.35 1.97 -1.67
C VAL A 176 7.61 2.57 -3.04
N ALA A 177 6.79 3.54 -3.45
CA ALA A 177 6.82 4.19 -4.75
C ALA A 177 6.73 3.18 -5.92
N SER A 178 7.75 3.06 -6.74
CA SER A 178 7.72 2.17 -7.90
C SER A 178 9.08 1.54 -8.16
N ILE A 179 9.07 0.28 -8.57
CA ILE A 179 10.23 -0.40 -9.16
C ILE A 179 10.23 -0.27 -10.69
N SER A 180 9.11 0.13 -11.28
CA SER A 180 8.94 0.28 -12.71
C SER A 180 9.54 1.60 -13.22
N LYS A 181 10.16 1.54 -14.40
CA LYS A 181 10.57 2.71 -15.18
C LYS A 181 9.42 3.35 -15.96
N TYR A 182 8.28 2.67 -16.04
CA TYR A 182 7.15 3.08 -16.87
C TYR A 182 6.26 4.08 -16.13
N HIS A 183 5.69 5.05 -16.79
CA HIS A 183 4.83 6.12 -16.25
C HIS A 183 5.52 7.18 -15.38
N GLY A 184 6.33 7.97 -15.98
CA GLY A 184 6.83 9.19 -15.36
C GLY A 184 8.22 9.56 -15.87
N SER A 185 8.38 10.79 -16.27
CA SER A 185 9.66 11.33 -16.76
C SER A 185 10.74 11.38 -15.69
N LEU A 186 10.35 11.24 -14.41
CA LEU A 186 11.23 11.30 -13.25
C LEU A 186 11.08 10.06 -12.35
N ASN A 187 10.57 8.98 -12.90
CA ASN A 187 10.33 7.77 -12.13
C ASN A 187 11.63 7.06 -11.73
N ILE A 188 11.89 7.03 -10.45
CA ILE A 188 13.05 6.37 -9.87
C ILE A 188 12.69 4.96 -9.48
N SER A 189 13.30 3.97 -10.14
CA SER A 189 13.18 2.58 -9.71
C SER A 189 13.79 2.41 -8.34
N GLN A 190 12.96 2.17 -7.34
CA GLN A 190 13.38 2.02 -5.95
C GLN A 190 12.66 0.87 -5.25
N SER A 191 13.29 0.37 -4.20
CA SER A 191 12.69 -0.62 -3.31
C SER A 191 12.97 -0.27 -1.85
N ARG A 192 12.11 -0.80 -0.96
CA ARG A 192 12.31 -0.69 0.49
C ARG A 192 12.83 -2.03 1.03
N HIS A 193 13.85 -1.93 1.87
CA HIS A 193 14.42 -3.06 2.58
C HIS A 193 14.15 -2.88 4.07
N LEU A 194 13.46 -3.84 4.66
CA LEU A 194 13.17 -3.87 6.08
C LEU A 194 14.06 -4.88 6.77
N THR A 195 14.61 -4.48 7.91
CA THR A 195 15.39 -5.37 8.76
C THR A 195 14.71 -5.47 10.11
N PHE A 196 14.28 -6.68 10.45
CA PHE A 196 13.81 -7.07 11.76
C PHE A 196 14.93 -7.83 12.47
N LYS A 197 15.14 -7.55 13.74
CA LYS A 197 16.12 -8.24 14.57
C LYS A 197 15.40 -8.99 15.70
N PRO A 198 15.65 -10.29 15.86
CA PRO A 198 15.02 -11.04 16.94
C PRO A 198 15.26 -10.40 18.31
N GLY A 199 14.18 -10.30 19.09
CA GLY A 199 14.17 -9.66 20.40
C GLY A 199 14.12 -8.13 20.38
N SER A 200 14.11 -7.50 19.19
CA SER A 200 14.00 -6.05 19.06
C SER A 200 12.63 -5.64 18.54
N ASN A 201 12.10 -4.54 19.04
CA ASN A 201 10.91 -3.88 18.52
C ASN A 201 11.24 -2.78 17.51
N GLU A 202 12.50 -2.62 17.12
CA GLU A 202 12.92 -1.68 16.10
C GLU A 202 12.94 -2.35 14.72
N VAL A 203 12.42 -1.64 13.73
CA VAL A 203 12.49 -2.00 12.30
C VAL A 203 13.25 -0.92 11.56
N ARG A 204 14.36 -1.31 10.96
CA ARG A 204 15.11 -0.42 10.07
C ARG A 204 14.56 -0.50 8.67
N VAL A 205 14.14 0.64 8.12
CA VAL A 205 13.61 0.77 6.75
C VAL A 205 14.64 1.54 5.92
N ARG A 206 15.16 0.91 4.89
CA ARG A 206 16.13 1.50 3.96
C ARG A 206 15.53 1.62 2.57
N CYS A 207 16.04 2.58 1.79
CA CYS A 207 15.70 2.76 0.38
C CYS A 207 16.89 2.38 -0.48
N TYR A 208 16.66 1.53 -1.48
CA TYR A 208 17.66 1.20 -2.51
C TYR A 208 17.17 1.73 -3.86
N GLN A 209 18.01 2.52 -4.52
CA GLN A 209 17.78 3.01 -5.87
C GLN A 209 18.43 2.05 -6.87
N HIS A 210 17.62 1.55 -7.80
CA HIS A 210 18.07 0.62 -8.83
C HIS A 210 18.70 1.30 -10.04
N ARG A 211 18.62 2.63 -10.09
CA ARG A 211 19.14 3.49 -11.17
C ARG A 211 19.68 4.79 -10.60
N ASP A 212 20.45 5.49 -11.42
CA ASP A 212 21.13 6.75 -11.12
C ASP A 212 20.42 8.00 -11.65
N ASP A 213 19.16 7.89 -12.06
CA ASP A 213 18.40 9.01 -12.66
C ASP A 213 18.12 10.17 -11.68
N TYR A 214 18.15 9.89 -10.38
CA TYR A 214 17.88 10.87 -9.33
C TYR A 214 19.09 11.09 -8.38
N ALA A 215 19.73 10.01 -8.01
CA ALA A 215 20.94 9.98 -7.20
C ALA A 215 21.78 8.75 -7.62
N PRO A 216 23.03 8.64 -7.19
CA PRO A 216 23.83 7.45 -7.50
C PRO A 216 23.09 6.16 -7.15
N GLN A 217 23.15 5.17 -8.04
CA GLN A 217 22.60 3.83 -7.75
C GLN A 217 23.15 3.30 -6.43
N GLY A 218 22.28 2.73 -5.60
CA GLY A 218 22.66 2.18 -4.30
C GLY A 218 21.71 2.57 -3.18
N TRP A 219 22.22 2.50 -1.97
CA TRP A 219 21.46 2.91 -0.79
C TRP A 219 21.30 4.42 -0.73
N TYR A 220 20.07 4.86 -0.50
CA TYR A 220 19.73 6.26 -0.36
C TYR A 220 19.45 6.56 1.11
N ASP A 221 20.50 6.95 1.83
CA ASP A 221 20.47 7.06 3.30
C ASP A 221 19.52 8.16 3.81
N LYS A 222 19.26 9.20 3.03
CA LYS A 222 18.32 10.27 3.40
C LYS A 222 16.88 9.74 3.62
N ALA A 223 16.51 8.65 2.96
CA ALA A 223 15.21 8.00 3.09
C ALA A 223 15.21 6.84 4.10
N GLU A 224 16.30 6.66 4.85
CA GLU A 224 16.36 5.66 5.91
C GLU A 224 15.58 6.13 7.15
N ARG A 225 14.86 5.19 7.76
CA ARG A 225 14.12 5.40 9.03
C ARG A 225 14.26 4.19 9.91
N THR A 226 14.25 4.41 11.23
CA THR A 226 14.01 3.38 12.23
C THR A 226 12.63 3.60 12.83
N LEU A 227 11.81 2.58 12.79
CA LEU A 227 10.44 2.57 13.30
C LEU A 227 10.41 1.72 14.57
N THR A 228 9.59 2.10 15.53
CA THR A 228 9.39 1.34 16.77
C THR A 228 8.02 0.70 16.74
N LEU A 229 7.99 -0.63 16.83
CA LEU A 229 6.77 -1.42 16.92
C LEU A 229 6.31 -1.57 18.37
N PRO A 230 5.05 -1.89 18.63
CA PRO A 230 4.55 -2.10 20.00
C PRO A 230 5.11 -3.36 20.66
N ARG A 231 5.65 -4.31 19.87
CA ARG A 231 6.20 -5.58 20.35
C ARG A 231 7.47 -5.97 19.60
N PRO A 232 8.34 -6.80 20.24
CA PRO A 232 9.55 -7.26 19.59
C PRO A 232 9.25 -8.31 18.50
N PHE A 233 10.11 -8.35 17.49
CA PHE A 233 10.11 -9.45 16.53
C PHE A 233 10.65 -10.72 17.20
N GLU A 234 9.92 -11.81 17.08
CA GLU A 234 10.30 -13.12 17.55
C GLU A 234 10.46 -14.07 16.36
N TRP A 235 11.65 -14.63 16.23
CA TRP A 235 11.87 -15.68 15.25
C TRP A 235 11.31 -17.00 15.80
N LYS A 236 10.34 -17.55 15.11
CA LYS A 236 9.84 -18.91 15.32
C LYS A 236 10.12 -19.68 14.03
N SER A 237 10.82 -20.80 14.14
CA SER A 237 10.98 -21.68 12.96
C SER A 237 9.61 -22.10 12.45
N PRO A 238 9.43 -22.15 11.11
CA PRO A 238 8.18 -22.63 10.50
C PRO A 238 7.81 -24.03 10.96
#